data_2ac15f630722169c78c35c0af7cb1043
#
_entry.id   2ac15f630722169c78c35c0af7cb1043
#
_cell.length_a   1.000
_cell.length_b   1.000
_cell.length_c   1.000
_cell.angle_alpha   90.00
_cell.angle_beta   90.00
_cell.angle_gamma   90.00
#
_symmetry.space_group_name_H-M   'P 1'
#
loop_
_entity.id
_entity.type
_entity.pdbx_description
1 polymer ?
#
loop_
_entity_poly.entity_id
_entity_poly.type
_entity_poly.pdbx_seq_one_letter_code
_entity_poly.pdbx_strand_id
1 'polypeptide(L)'
;MGTNQLANECELRDDEREIEGDEREIEDSGDLDVNGDAPPDLDREDSRDADVPDELRNAETSTPRFNPVLDDLKISQNFIELLQNASLESDIEPLPDDVIQRLRNPPNHPPTIEDPDHAYSLDLFFALTNASEDAYNDARKAYLRRHPNSKVLSFYEVKKLVRELSGIVEVKRDMCDNSCIGYTGPYRDLDHCPYCGQSRYEPTTSSGKRSRKKRPRKQFTTILLGPQIQAQRRGEETSKLLQYRERCTAAVLDELSANDGVKVSPFRDYIDGAEYLAAVQDGRITPDDSVVVLSMDGAMLYRNKASDCWIYIWLLMNLDVDVRYKKRFVCIGGTIPGPNKIRNADSFLFTGLHHLAAIQKEGLAVWDAATGRVSRDHPFLYLATADGPAMAYLNGFVGHHGRIHCRFYCPIVGRHKTGGPHYYPARLRPHNYHVSGCDHPDVDIRELLNEHTTEGATMRYLKNLESVVNSPNMTRYEKNRLETGIVKPSIFSGLPPAHNLGVPA
;
A
#
# COMPACT_ATOMS: atom_id res chain seq x y z
N MET A 1 14.98 14.02 50.53
CA MET A 1 15.13 15.36 49.92
C MET A 1 16.14 15.21 48.80
N GLY A 2 15.72 15.46 47.57
CA GLY A 2 16.61 15.51 46.40
C GLY A 2 16.45 14.39 45.38
N THR A 3 15.27 14.25 44.79
CA THR A 3 15.05 13.54 43.52
C THR A 3 13.93 14.24 42.75
N ASN A 4 14.30 15.35 42.08
CA ASN A 4 13.45 16.02 41.08
C ASN A 4 14.29 17.11 40.42
N GLN A 5 15.12 16.73 39.43
CA GLN A 5 15.74 17.69 38.49
C GLN A 5 16.53 16.88 37.43
N LEU A 6 15.84 16.26 36.49
CA LEU A 6 16.41 15.81 35.21
C LEU A 6 15.25 15.40 34.25
N ALA A 7 14.31 16.34 34.09
CA ALA A 7 13.27 16.22 33.09
C ALA A 7 12.92 17.65 32.62
N ASN A 8 13.83 18.27 31.90
CA ASN A 8 13.61 19.43 31.03
C ASN A 8 14.99 19.83 30.51
N GLU A 9 15.18 19.59 29.26
CA GLU A 9 16.09 20.26 28.33
C GLU A 9 16.47 19.29 27.19
N CYS A 10 15.54 19.10 26.30
CA CYS A 10 15.84 18.72 24.91
C CYS A 10 14.85 19.49 24.03
N GLU A 11 14.98 20.81 24.02
CA GLU A 11 14.43 21.65 22.97
C GLU A 11 15.27 21.38 21.72
N LEU A 12 14.68 20.62 20.80
CA LEU A 12 15.17 20.51 19.42
C LEU A 12 14.90 21.85 18.73
N ARG A 13 15.98 22.55 18.40
CA ARG A 13 15.95 23.69 17.49
C ARG A 13 15.51 23.19 16.12
N ASP A 14 14.34 23.59 15.71
CA ASP A 14 13.88 23.53 14.32
C ASP A 14 14.68 24.55 13.52
N ASP A 15 15.69 24.09 12.80
CA ASP A 15 16.32 24.86 11.72
C ASP A 15 15.39 24.80 10.51
N GLU A 16 14.43 25.70 10.46
CA GLU A 16 13.68 26.05 9.26
C GLU A 16 14.65 26.70 8.25
N ARG A 17 15.23 25.92 7.37
CA ARG A 17 15.78 26.44 6.13
C ARG A 17 14.68 26.42 5.09
N GLU A 18 14.12 27.57 4.81
CA GLU A 18 13.35 27.84 3.62
C GLU A 18 14.16 27.40 2.40
N ILE A 19 13.70 26.33 1.75
CA ILE A 19 14.18 25.96 0.42
C ILE A 19 13.26 26.68 -0.55
N GLU A 20 13.70 27.82 -1.06
CA GLU A 20 13.11 28.42 -2.25
C GLU A 20 13.19 27.38 -3.38
N GLY A 21 12.03 26.87 -3.75
CA GLY A 21 11.85 25.95 -4.85
C GLY A 21 11.99 26.66 -6.17
N ASP A 22 13.10 26.42 -6.86
CA ASP A 22 13.28 26.72 -8.27
C ASP A 22 12.41 25.71 -9.07
N GLU A 23 11.19 26.10 -9.41
CA GLU A 23 10.30 25.35 -10.30
C GLU A 23 10.88 25.33 -11.71
N ARG A 24 11.79 24.44 -11.99
CA ARG A 24 12.11 24.04 -13.36
C ARG A 24 11.15 22.96 -13.77
N GLU A 25 10.30 23.28 -14.73
CA GLU A 25 9.52 22.32 -15.48
C GLU A 25 10.43 21.20 -15.99
N ILE A 26 10.33 20.03 -15.35
CA ILE A 26 10.93 18.83 -15.86
C ILE A 26 9.96 18.32 -16.93
N GLU A 27 10.34 18.52 -18.19
CA GLU A 27 9.70 17.84 -19.32
C GLU A 27 9.79 16.32 -19.06
N ASP A 28 8.63 15.75 -18.73
CA ASP A 28 8.45 14.30 -18.56
C ASP A 28 8.44 13.62 -19.95
N SER A 29 9.63 13.34 -20.47
CA SER A 29 9.80 12.52 -21.66
C SER A 29 9.82 11.05 -21.30
N GLY A 30 8.67 10.50 -21.01
CA GLY A 30 8.46 9.09 -20.70
C GLY A 30 7.19 8.57 -21.33
N ASP A 31 7.11 8.66 -22.67
CA ASP A 31 6.04 8.05 -23.45
C ASP A 31 6.01 6.54 -23.24
N LEU A 32 4.97 6.09 -22.56
CA LEU A 32 4.40 4.80 -22.90
C LEU A 32 3.73 4.99 -24.26
N ASP A 33 4.40 4.52 -25.33
CA ASP A 33 3.85 4.43 -26.67
C ASP A 33 2.48 3.75 -26.63
N VAL A 34 1.44 4.58 -26.58
CA VAL A 34 0.09 4.21 -26.93
C VAL A 34 -0.24 5.06 -28.14
N ASN A 35 0.24 4.63 -29.31
CA ASN A 35 -0.27 5.09 -30.59
C ASN A 35 -1.76 4.76 -30.64
N GLY A 36 -2.58 5.73 -30.37
CA GLY A 36 -4.01 5.70 -30.53
C GLY A 36 -4.40 6.82 -31.48
N ASP A 37 -4.51 6.50 -32.76
CA ASP A 37 -5.20 7.35 -33.74
C ASP A 37 -6.60 7.68 -33.19
N ALA A 38 -6.95 8.96 -33.22
CA ALA A 38 -8.27 9.42 -32.84
C ALA A 38 -9.29 8.82 -33.82
N PRO A 39 -10.33 8.14 -33.35
CA PRO A 39 -11.39 7.71 -34.23
C PRO A 39 -12.21 8.90 -34.70
N PRO A 40 -12.80 8.83 -35.92
CA PRO A 40 -13.65 9.89 -36.48
C PRO A 40 -14.90 10.08 -35.61
N ASP A 41 -15.38 11.32 -35.58
CA ASP A 41 -16.64 11.73 -34.95
C ASP A 41 -17.77 10.78 -35.35
N LEU A 42 -18.27 9.99 -34.41
CA LEU A 42 -19.51 9.26 -34.58
C LEU A 42 -20.65 10.08 -33.98
N ASP A 43 -21.64 10.31 -34.84
CA ASP A 43 -22.85 11.08 -34.60
C ASP A 43 -23.55 10.72 -33.28
N ARG A 44 -23.98 11.78 -32.60
CA ARG A 44 -24.84 11.76 -31.42
C ARG A 44 -26.17 11.12 -31.78
N GLU A 45 -26.42 9.92 -31.27
CA GLU A 45 -27.78 9.47 -31.00
C GLU A 45 -28.12 9.74 -29.53
N ASP A 46 -29.12 10.56 -29.34
CA ASP A 46 -29.79 10.92 -28.10
C ASP A 46 -30.34 9.66 -27.43
N SER A 47 -29.72 9.14 -26.40
CA SER A 47 -30.32 8.08 -25.58
C SER A 47 -31.00 8.71 -24.37
N ARG A 48 -32.32 8.86 -24.50
CA ARG A 48 -33.24 9.17 -23.41
C ARG A 48 -33.23 8.11 -22.36
N ASP A 49 -33.50 8.55 -21.13
CA ASP A 49 -33.70 7.80 -19.90
C ASP A 49 -34.30 6.40 -20.14
N ALA A 50 -33.54 5.38 -19.80
CA ALA A 50 -34.07 4.04 -19.66
C ALA A 50 -34.33 3.80 -18.15
N ASP A 51 -35.61 3.66 -17.81
CA ASP A 51 -36.08 3.17 -16.52
C ASP A 51 -35.30 1.93 -16.10
N VAL A 52 -34.74 1.95 -14.89
CA VAL A 52 -34.07 0.80 -14.29
C VAL A 52 -35.13 -0.26 -13.98
N PRO A 53 -35.08 -1.46 -14.58
CA PRO A 53 -36.05 -2.51 -14.32
C PRO A 53 -36.05 -2.96 -12.84
N ASP A 54 -37.23 -3.17 -12.27
CA ASP A 54 -37.45 -3.70 -10.91
C ASP A 54 -36.79 -5.08 -10.63
N GLU A 55 -36.29 -5.76 -11.65
CA GLU A 55 -35.56 -7.04 -11.53
C GLU A 55 -34.19 -6.92 -10.86
N LEU A 56 -33.65 -5.71 -10.72
CA LEU A 56 -32.36 -5.47 -10.07
C LEU A 56 -32.45 -5.37 -8.54
N ARG A 57 -33.63 -5.31 -7.97
CA ARG A 57 -33.84 -5.23 -6.51
C ARG A 57 -33.68 -6.55 -5.76
N ASN A 58 -33.70 -7.70 -6.46
CA ASN A 58 -33.59 -9.04 -5.87
C ASN A 58 -32.35 -9.82 -6.31
N ALA A 59 -31.33 -9.16 -6.84
CA ALA A 59 -30.07 -9.83 -7.10
C ALA A 59 -29.34 -10.05 -5.76
N GLU A 60 -29.43 -11.28 -5.24
CA GLU A 60 -28.41 -11.80 -4.35
C GLU A 60 -27.04 -11.39 -4.92
N THR A 61 -26.19 -10.78 -4.09
CA THR A 61 -24.85 -10.27 -4.46
C THR A 61 -23.95 -11.43 -4.91
N SER A 62 -24.24 -12.00 -6.07
CA SER A 62 -23.34 -12.95 -6.70
C SER A 62 -22.11 -12.17 -7.15
N THR A 63 -20.98 -12.48 -6.54
CA THR A 63 -19.65 -11.98 -6.96
C THR A 63 -19.54 -12.14 -8.48
N PRO A 64 -19.22 -11.08 -9.25
CA PRO A 64 -19.11 -11.19 -10.70
C PRO A 64 -18.13 -12.29 -11.05
N ARG A 65 -18.52 -13.23 -11.89
CA ARG A 65 -17.62 -14.28 -12.40
C ARG A 65 -16.83 -13.73 -13.56
N PHE A 66 -15.59 -13.44 -13.32
CA PHE A 66 -14.65 -13.04 -14.35
C PHE A 66 -14.13 -14.25 -15.10
N ASN A 67 -14.18 -14.20 -16.43
CA ASN A 67 -13.64 -15.24 -17.30
C ASN A 67 -12.75 -14.61 -18.37
N PRO A 68 -11.57 -14.09 -18.01
CA PRO A 68 -10.71 -13.35 -18.91
C PRO A 68 -10.16 -14.23 -20.03
N VAL A 69 -10.18 -13.69 -21.25
CA VAL A 69 -9.57 -14.32 -22.44
C VAL A 69 -8.15 -13.81 -22.67
N LEU A 70 -7.91 -12.53 -22.40
CA LEU A 70 -6.61 -11.88 -22.60
C LEU A 70 -5.63 -12.26 -21.49
N ASP A 71 -4.38 -12.55 -21.85
CA ASP A 71 -3.39 -13.10 -20.93
C ASP A 71 -3.05 -12.15 -19.77
N ASP A 72 -2.94 -10.85 -20.00
CA ASP A 72 -2.69 -9.88 -18.93
C ASP A 72 -3.84 -9.82 -17.92
N LEU A 73 -5.08 -9.97 -18.37
CA LEU A 73 -6.24 -10.04 -17.50
C LEU A 73 -6.33 -11.35 -16.74
N LYS A 74 -5.95 -12.48 -17.38
CA LYS A 74 -5.82 -13.78 -16.68
C LYS A 74 -4.79 -13.71 -15.56
N ILE A 75 -3.65 -13.08 -15.81
CA ILE A 75 -2.60 -12.89 -14.80
C ILE A 75 -3.12 -12.05 -13.62
N SER A 76 -3.82 -10.95 -13.91
CA SER A 76 -4.42 -10.12 -12.85
C SER A 76 -5.45 -10.92 -12.04
N GLN A 77 -6.30 -11.70 -12.70
CA GLN A 77 -7.26 -12.56 -12.04
C GLN A 77 -6.58 -13.64 -11.16
N ASN A 78 -5.50 -14.24 -11.65
CA ASN A 78 -4.74 -15.24 -10.90
C ASN A 78 -4.12 -14.64 -9.62
N PHE A 79 -3.61 -13.41 -9.66
CA PHE A 79 -3.16 -12.71 -8.44
C PHE A 79 -4.29 -12.58 -7.41
N ILE A 80 -5.48 -12.19 -7.87
CA ILE A 80 -6.68 -12.04 -7.02
C ILE A 80 -7.06 -13.38 -6.39
N GLU A 81 -7.16 -14.45 -7.19
CA GLU A 81 -7.50 -15.79 -6.71
C GLU A 81 -6.49 -16.34 -5.70
N LEU A 82 -5.19 -16.08 -5.91
CA LEU A 82 -4.16 -16.47 -4.97
C LEU A 82 -4.29 -15.72 -3.63
N LEU A 83 -4.68 -14.43 -3.63
CA LEU A 83 -4.96 -13.69 -2.41
C LEU A 83 -6.23 -14.18 -1.71
N GLN A 84 -7.29 -14.49 -2.48
CA GLN A 84 -8.52 -15.07 -1.93
C GLN A 84 -8.27 -16.41 -1.24
N ASN A 85 -7.25 -17.15 -1.65
CA ASN A 85 -6.85 -18.44 -1.07
C ASN A 85 -5.63 -18.33 -0.13
N ALA A 86 -5.21 -17.11 0.25
CA ALA A 86 -4.05 -16.90 1.10
C ALA A 86 -4.24 -17.53 2.49
N SER A 87 -3.18 -18.12 3.01
CA SER A 87 -3.05 -18.63 4.39
C SER A 87 -1.60 -18.51 4.86
N LEU A 88 -1.37 -18.58 6.17
CA LEU A 88 -0.02 -18.55 6.75
C LEU A 88 0.81 -19.80 6.37
N GLU A 89 0.16 -20.91 6.08
CA GLU A 89 0.78 -22.19 5.68
C GLU A 89 0.77 -22.38 4.15
N SER A 90 0.66 -21.31 3.38
CA SER A 90 0.57 -21.39 1.91
C SER A 90 1.89 -21.80 1.28
N ASP A 91 1.84 -22.77 0.34
CA ASP A 91 2.97 -23.14 -0.50
C ASP A 91 3.34 -22.07 -1.55
N ILE A 92 2.46 -21.12 -1.79
CA ILE A 92 2.67 -20.03 -2.75
C ILE A 92 3.64 -18.98 -2.19
N GLU A 93 3.45 -18.58 -0.94
CA GLU A 93 4.33 -17.66 -0.20
C GLU A 93 4.75 -18.32 1.11
N PRO A 94 5.59 -19.37 1.06
CA PRO A 94 5.93 -20.16 2.23
C PRO A 94 6.69 -19.32 3.26
N LEU A 95 6.27 -19.44 4.51
CA LEU A 95 6.95 -18.88 5.68
C LEU A 95 7.64 -20.02 6.46
N PRO A 96 8.78 -19.74 7.12
CA PRO A 96 9.40 -20.68 8.04
C PRO A 96 8.46 -21.03 9.21
N ASP A 97 8.50 -22.27 9.68
CA ASP A 97 7.62 -22.76 10.76
C ASP A 97 7.75 -21.94 12.04
N ASP A 98 8.96 -21.51 12.40
CA ASP A 98 9.22 -20.66 13.57
C ASP A 98 8.55 -19.29 13.44
N VAL A 99 8.47 -18.73 12.24
CA VAL A 99 7.75 -17.48 11.94
C VAL A 99 6.25 -17.70 12.12
N ILE A 100 5.69 -18.76 11.54
CA ILE A 100 4.26 -19.09 11.68
C ILE A 100 3.91 -19.30 13.17
N GLN A 101 4.74 -20.05 13.89
CA GLN A 101 4.55 -20.28 15.33
C GLN A 101 4.57 -18.96 16.11
N ARG A 102 5.46 -18.03 15.78
CA ARG A 102 5.53 -16.73 16.45
C ARG A 102 4.33 -15.84 16.11
N LEU A 103 3.81 -15.89 14.90
CA LEU A 103 2.58 -15.16 14.52
C LEU A 103 1.35 -15.67 15.30
N ARG A 104 1.28 -16.99 15.57
CA ARG A 104 0.20 -17.62 16.32
C ARG A 104 0.36 -17.53 17.83
N ASN A 105 1.61 -17.51 18.30
CA ASN A 105 1.97 -17.53 19.72
C ASN A 105 3.04 -16.46 20.00
N PRO A 106 2.69 -15.18 20.04
CA PRO A 106 3.65 -14.11 20.29
C PRO A 106 4.20 -14.20 21.72
N PRO A 107 5.46 -13.75 21.95
CA PRO A 107 5.97 -13.59 23.31
C PRO A 107 5.06 -12.66 24.12
N ASN A 108 4.73 -13.07 25.34
CA ASN A 108 3.83 -12.36 26.27
C ASN A 108 4.58 -11.48 27.30
N HIS A 109 5.74 -11.02 26.94
CA HIS A 109 6.57 -10.12 27.76
C HIS A 109 7.41 -9.20 26.85
N PRO A 110 7.81 -8.01 27.34
CA PRO A 110 8.78 -7.17 26.63
C PRO A 110 10.11 -7.92 26.41
N PRO A 111 10.88 -7.57 25.36
CA PRO A 111 12.21 -8.12 25.19
C PRO A 111 13.11 -7.72 26.36
N THR A 112 13.79 -8.69 26.97
CA THR A 112 14.78 -8.45 28.02
C THR A 112 16.18 -8.58 27.47
N ILE A 113 17.07 -7.68 27.89
CA ILE A 113 18.48 -7.67 27.48
C ILE A 113 19.29 -7.78 28.78
N GLU A 114 19.78 -8.98 29.03
CA GLU A 114 20.54 -9.27 30.29
C GLU A 114 22.03 -8.92 30.18
N ASP A 115 22.60 -9.04 28.97
CA ASP A 115 24.01 -8.76 28.71
C ASP A 115 24.25 -7.26 28.54
N PRO A 116 25.07 -6.60 29.40
CA PRO A 116 25.36 -5.18 29.31
C PRO A 116 26.05 -4.77 28.00
N ASP A 117 26.88 -5.65 27.41
CA ASP A 117 27.54 -5.39 26.13
C ASP A 117 26.54 -5.44 24.96
N HIS A 118 25.50 -6.28 25.05
CA HIS A 118 24.39 -6.29 24.11
C HIS A 118 23.55 -5.02 24.26
N ALA A 119 23.22 -4.60 25.48
CA ALA A 119 22.50 -3.36 25.74
C ALA A 119 23.25 -2.16 25.17
N TYR A 120 24.54 -2.03 25.46
CA TYR A 120 25.39 -0.98 24.90
C TYR A 120 25.44 -1.03 23.36
N SER A 121 25.52 -2.22 22.77
CA SER A 121 25.55 -2.39 21.31
C SER A 121 24.26 -1.87 20.65
N LEU A 122 23.10 -2.11 21.30
CA LEU A 122 21.81 -1.61 20.82
C LEU A 122 21.70 -0.09 20.97
N ASP A 123 22.11 0.45 22.13
CA ASP A 123 22.12 1.90 22.36
C ASP A 123 22.99 2.62 21.32
N LEU A 124 24.18 2.09 21.06
CA LEU A 124 25.09 2.61 20.04
C LEU A 124 24.48 2.52 18.63
N PHE A 125 23.83 1.40 18.31
CA PHE A 125 23.19 1.18 17.02
C PHE A 125 22.04 2.18 16.79
N PHE A 126 21.18 2.38 17.80
CA PHE A 126 20.08 3.33 17.69
C PHE A 126 20.54 4.78 17.72
N ALA A 127 21.55 5.13 18.50
CA ALA A 127 22.15 6.48 18.49
C ALA A 127 22.74 6.84 17.10
N LEU A 128 23.27 5.85 16.39
CA LEU A 128 23.89 6.02 15.06
C LEU A 128 22.96 5.64 13.89
N THR A 129 21.64 5.65 14.08
CA THR A 129 20.66 5.23 13.06
C THR A 129 20.79 6.00 11.73
N ASN A 130 21.23 7.25 11.77
CA ASN A 130 21.44 8.09 10.58
C ASN A 130 22.91 8.16 10.12
N ALA A 131 23.80 7.39 10.73
CA ALA A 131 25.19 7.33 10.39
C ALA A 131 25.52 6.10 9.51
N SER A 132 26.73 6.08 8.92
CA SER A 132 27.17 4.94 8.13
C SER A 132 27.54 3.74 9.02
N GLU A 133 27.59 2.55 8.41
CA GLU A 133 28.15 1.35 9.04
C GLU A 133 29.57 1.57 9.56
N ASP A 134 30.39 2.31 8.79
CA ASP A 134 31.76 2.64 9.19
C ASP A 134 31.80 3.47 10.47
N ALA A 135 30.87 4.45 10.62
CA ALA A 135 30.75 5.24 11.84
C ALA A 135 30.46 4.37 13.08
N TYR A 136 29.54 3.39 12.94
CA TYR A 136 29.27 2.42 14.00
C TYR A 136 30.53 1.60 14.33
N ASN A 137 31.18 1.06 13.30
CA ASN A 137 32.36 0.22 13.48
C ASN A 137 33.54 1.00 14.09
N ASP A 138 33.71 2.27 13.77
CA ASP A 138 34.77 3.11 14.34
C ASP A 138 34.48 3.49 15.79
N ALA A 139 33.23 3.83 16.12
CA ALA A 139 32.78 4.07 17.49
C ALA A 139 32.98 2.79 18.35
N ARG A 140 32.58 1.64 17.81
CA ARG A 140 32.84 0.33 18.44
C ARG A 140 34.32 0.08 18.70
N LYS A 141 35.19 0.29 17.71
CA LYS A 141 36.65 0.12 17.87
C LYS A 141 37.21 1.08 18.93
N ALA A 142 36.75 2.33 18.96
CA ALA A 142 37.17 3.30 19.95
C ALA A 142 36.80 2.86 21.38
N TYR A 143 35.57 2.35 21.57
CA TYR A 143 35.12 1.81 22.85
C TYR A 143 35.95 0.61 23.28
N LEU A 144 36.18 -0.37 22.41
CA LEU A 144 36.96 -1.57 22.72
C LEU A 144 38.43 -1.27 23.03
N ARG A 145 39.02 -0.19 22.50
CA ARG A 145 40.36 0.26 22.94
C ARG A 145 40.36 0.69 24.40
N ARG A 146 39.27 1.28 24.88
CA ARG A 146 39.14 1.71 26.29
C ARG A 146 38.71 0.56 27.20
N HIS A 147 37.93 -0.38 26.67
CA HIS A 147 37.31 -1.50 27.39
C HIS A 147 37.63 -2.82 26.65
N PRO A 148 38.90 -3.33 26.74
CA PRO A 148 39.33 -4.45 25.90
C PRO A 148 38.65 -5.80 26.25
N ASN A 149 38.02 -5.92 27.37
CA ASN A 149 37.30 -7.12 27.80
C ASN A 149 35.81 -7.12 27.43
N SER A 150 35.29 -6.01 26.94
CA SER A 150 33.89 -5.90 26.49
C SER A 150 33.65 -6.63 25.16
N LYS A 151 32.46 -7.20 25.04
CA LYS A 151 32.02 -7.95 23.84
C LYS A 151 30.98 -7.19 23.03
N VAL A 152 31.26 -5.90 22.76
CA VAL A 152 30.38 -5.08 21.93
C VAL A 152 30.22 -5.70 20.54
N LEU A 153 28.99 -5.89 20.11
CA LEU A 153 28.62 -6.57 18.85
C LEU A 153 29.09 -5.79 17.62
N SER A 154 29.46 -6.51 16.56
CA SER A 154 29.65 -5.91 15.24
C SER A 154 28.32 -5.38 14.68
N PHE A 155 28.40 -4.51 13.65
CA PHE A 155 27.19 -3.99 12.99
C PHE A 155 26.27 -5.11 12.46
N TYR A 156 26.85 -6.18 11.94
CA TYR A 156 26.09 -7.35 11.50
C TYR A 156 25.39 -8.07 12.67
N GLU A 157 26.13 -8.29 13.76
CA GLU A 157 25.60 -9.00 14.94
C GLU A 157 24.50 -8.19 15.64
N VAL A 158 24.66 -6.88 15.80
CA VAL A 158 23.61 -6.04 16.41
C VAL A 158 22.35 -5.99 15.55
N LYS A 159 22.46 -5.93 14.22
CA LYS A 159 21.30 -6.07 13.34
C LYS A 159 20.61 -7.42 13.47
N LYS A 160 21.37 -8.50 13.65
CA LYS A 160 20.82 -9.83 13.91
C LYS A 160 20.07 -9.84 15.24
N LEU A 161 20.66 -9.28 16.29
CA LEU A 161 20.03 -9.16 17.60
C LEU A 161 18.72 -8.34 17.55
N VAL A 162 18.72 -7.19 16.86
CA VAL A 162 17.50 -6.38 16.65
C VAL A 162 16.42 -7.20 15.97
N ARG A 163 16.75 -8.00 14.94
CA ARG A 163 15.80 -8.88 14.25
C ARG A 163 15.24 -9.95 15.16
N GLU A 164 16.08 -10.59 15.97
CA GLU A 164 15.67 -11.62 16.93
C GLU A 164 14.75 -11.07 18.02
N LEU A 165 15.11 -9.92 18.60
CA LEU A 165 14.32 -9.25 19.64
C LEU A 165 12.98 -8.73 19.12
N SER A 166 12.99 -8.06 17.97
CA SER A 166 11.76 -7.51 17.36
C SER A 166 10.86 -8.60 16.79
N GLY A 167 11.45 -9.66 16.24
CA GLY A 167 10.77 -10.70 15.49
C GLY A 167 10.32 -10.25 14.10
N ILE A 168 10.78 -9.10 13.63
CA ILE A 168 10.47 -8.60 12.30
C ILE A 168 11.07 -9.53 11.24
N VAL A 169 10.25 -9.87 10.25
CA VAL A 169 10.59 -10.82 9.19
C VAL A 169 10.73 -10.11 7.85
N GLU A 170 11.89 -10.29 7.26
CA GLU A 170 12.24 -9.83 5.92
C GLU A 170 12.16 -11.00 4.94
N VAL A 171 11.41 -10.81 3.85
CA VAL A 171 11.26 -11.79 2.77
C VAL A 171 11.88 -11.21 1.50
N LYS A 172 12.86 -11.91 0.93
CA LYS A 172 13.50 -11.55 -0.34
C LYS A 172 12.92 -12.38 -1.47
N ARG A 173 12.53 -11.71 -2.56
CA ARG A 173 12.04 -12.35 -3.78
C ARG A 173 12.85 -11.87 -4.97
N ASP A 174 13.02 -12.76 -5.95
CA ASP A 174 13.69 -12.40 -7.18
C ASP A 174 12.84 -11.42 -7.99
N MET A 175 13.50 -10.54 -8.72
CA MET A 175 12.87 -9.60 -9.62
C MET A 175 13.62 -9.50 -10.95
N CYS A 176 12.93 -8.99 -11.96
CA CYS A 176 13.54 -8.68 -13.24
C CYS A 176 14.63 -7.61 -13.06
N ASP A 177 15.77 -7.81 -13.72
CA ASP A 177 16.89 -6.87 -13.67
C ASP A 177 16.50 -5.46 -14.16
N ASN A 178 15.58 -5.41 -15.14
CA ASN A 178 14.99 -4.17 -15.65
C ASN A 178 13.76 -3.70 -14.84
N SER A 179 13.55 -4.20 -13.63
CA SER A 179 12.47 -3.82 -12.72
C SER A 179 11.03 -4.03 -13.26
N CYS A 180 10.82 -4.85 -14.31
CA CYS A 180 9.50 -5.05 -14.89
C CYS A 180 8.53 -5.74 -13.93
N ILE A 181 8.97 -6.84 -13.30
CA ILE A 181 8.16 -7.71 -12.42
C ILE A 181 8.98 -8.23 -11.22
N GLY A 182 8.28 -8.57 -10.13
CA GLY A 182 8.72 -9.53 -9.15
C GLY A 182 8.34 -10.95 -9.58
N TYR A 183 9.21 -11.94 -9.35
CA TYR A 183 8.89 -13.34 -9.61
C TYR A 183 8.10 -13.94 -8.44
N THR A 184 6.85 -13.48 -8.30
CA THR A 184 5.89 -13.85 -7.25
C THR A 184 4.56 -14.25 -7.87
N GLY A 185 3.70 -14.90 -7.12
CA GLY A 185 2.39 -15.34 -7.59
C GLY A 185 2.45 -16.05 -8.94
N PRO A 186 1.68 -15.61 -9.96
CA PRO A 186 1.67 -16.24 -11.30
C PRO A 186 3.02 -16.25 -12.02
N TYR A 187 3.95 -15.37 -11.64
CA TYR A 187 5.28 -15.29 -12.27
C TYR A 187 6.36 -16.10 -11.54
N ARG A 188 6.03 -16.73 -10.44
CA ARG A 188 6.96 -17.37 -9.52
C ARG A 188 7.90 -18.38 -10.18
N ASP A 189 7.42 -19.16 -11.14
CA ASP A 189 8.15 -20.24 -11.78
C ASP A 189 8.83 -19.84 -13.10
N LEU A 190 8.75 -18.58 -13.50
CA LEU A 190 9.36 -18.09 -14.73
C LEU A 190 10.88 -17.93 -14.57
N ASP A 191 11.64 -18.38 -15.59
CA ASP A 191 13.08 -18.15 -15.71
C ASP A 191 13.44 -16.88 -16.50
N HIS A 192 12.47 -16.28 -17.22
CA HIS A 192 12.63 -15.07 -18.03
C HIS A 192 11.48 -14.09 -17.80
N CYS A 193 11.77 -12.81 -17.91
CA CYS A 193 10.76 -11.77 -17.81
C CYS A 193 9.85 -11.76 -19.06
N PRO A 194 8.53 -11.86 -18.92
CA PRO A 194 7.62 -11.85 -20.08
C PRO A 194 7.58 -10.51 -20.82
N TYR A 195 7.96 -9.41 -20.16
CA TYR A 195 7.92 -8.06 -20.75
C TYR A 195 9.20 -7.68 -21.51
N CYS A 196 10.38 -8.09 -21.05
CA CYS A 196 11.65 -7.69 -21.65
C CYS A 196 12.56 -8.86 -22.07
N GLY A 197 12.14 -10.11 -21.86
CA GLY A 197 12.90 -11.30 -22.21
C GLY A 197 14.15 -11.56 -21.34
N GLN A 198 14.49 -10.66 -20.39
CA GLN A 198 15.70 -10.78 -19.58
C GLN A 198 15.64 -12.03 -18.69
N SER A 199 16.76 -12.77 -18.61
CA SER A 199 16.88 -13.92 -17.72
C SER A 199 16.82 -13.51 -16.25
N ARG A 200 16.10 -14.28 -15.44
CA ARG A 200 16.03 -14.14 -13.98
C ARG A 200 17.37 -14.37 -13.30
N TYR A 201 18.19 -15.28 -13.85
CA TYR A 201 19.43 -15.75 -13.24
C TYR A 201 20.68 -15.28 -13.98
N GLU A 202 21.78 -15.15 -13.24
CA GLU A 202 23.09 -14.89 -13.82
C GLU A 202 23.52 -16.06 -14.72
N PRO A 203 24.30 -15.80 -15.79
CA PRO A 203 24.87 -16.86 -16.61
C PRO A 203 25.73 -17.80 -15.75
N THR A 204 25.51 -19.09 -15.86
CA THR A 204 26.40 -20.08 -15.22
C THR A 204 27.73 -20.11 -15.97
N THR A 205 28.79 -19.60 -15.35
CA THR A 205 30.14 -19.81 -15.87
C THR A 205 30.50 -21.28 -15.76
N SER A 206 30.60 -21.94 -16.89
CA SER A 206 30.90 -23.37 -17.04
C SER A 206 32.35 -23.66 -16.66
N SER A 207 32.64 -23.84 -15.40
CA SER A 207 33.86 -24.54 -14.97
C SER A 207 33.60 -25.25 -13.62
N GLY A 208 33.21 -26.52 -13.69
CA GLY A 208 33.20 -27.38 -12.51
C GLY A 208 31.91 -28.19 -12.29
N LYS A 209 32.08 -29.49 -12.12
CA LYS A 209 31.11 -30.57 -11.93
C LYS A 209 30.30 -30.50 -10.60
N ARG A 210 29.65 -29.37 -10.30
CA ARG A 210 28.66 -29.29 -9.20
C ARG A 210 27.50 -28.42 -9.67
N SER A 211 26.28 -28.95 -9.58
CA SER A 211 25.03 -28.18 -9.72
C SER A 211 25.09 -27.00 -8.77
N ARG A 212 25.53 -25.82 -9.26
CA ARG A 212 25.48 -24.59 -8.49
C ARG A 212 24.05 -24.09 -8.46
N LYS A 213 23.53 -23.77 -7.27
CA LYS A 213 22.27 -23.10 -7.07
C LYS A 213 22.23 -21.85 -7.99
N LYS A 214 21.18 -21.72 -8.83
CA LYS A 214 20.99 -20.56 -9.71
C LYS A 214 21.02 -19.29 -8.85
N ARG A 215 21.79 -18.27 -9.26
CA ARG A 215 21.90 -16.99 -8.55
C ARG A 215 21.00 -15.97 -9.24
N PRO A 216 20.02 -15.36 -8.54
CA PRO A 216 19.19 -14.32 -9.13
C PRO A 216 20.02 -13.08 -9.45
N ARG A 217 19.69 -12.39 -10.54
CA ARG A 217 20.36 -11.14 -10.95
C ARG A 217 20.00 -10.00 -10.00
N LYS A 218 18.76 -9.97 -9.54
CA LYS A 218 18.24 -8.89 -8.70
C LYS A 218 17.15 -9.41 -7.78
N GLN A 219 17.04 -8.80 -6.62
CA GLN A 219 16.01 -9.13 -5.62
C GLN A 219 15.39 -7.85 -5.07
N PHE A 220 14.14 -7.94 -4.64
CA PHE A 220 13.46 -6.92 -3.85
C PHE A 220 13.10 -7.50 -2.47
N THR A 221 12.77 -6.60 -1.56
CA THR A 221 12.52 -6.96 -0.16
C THR A 221 11.10 -6.59 0.23
N THR A 222 10.41 -7.51 0.91
CA THR A 222 9.15 -7.29 1.61
C THR A 222 9.34 -7.52 3.09
N ILE A 223 8.80 -6.65 3.94
CA ILE A 223 8.77 -6.79 5.39
C ILE A 223 7.34 -7.08 5.81
N LEU A 224 7.13 -8.23 6.46
CA LEU A 224 5.79 -8.68 6.83
C LEU A 224 5.15 -7.75 7.87
N LEU A 225 3.86 -7.45 7.69
CA LEU A 225 3.12 -6.52 8.56
C LEU A 225 2.86 -7.11 9.95
N GLY A 226 2.42 -8.36 10.05
CA GLY A 226 2.03 -8.98 11.31
C GLY A 226 3.11 -8.91 12.39
N PRO A 227 4.37 -9.31 12.12
CA PRO A 227 5.46 -9.16 13.09
C PRO A 227 5.72 -7.70 13.52
N GLN A 228 5.48 -6.72 12.65
CA GLN A 228 5.64 -5.30 12.99
C GLN A 228 4.53 -4.83 13.95
N ILE A 229 3.28 -5.25 13.72
CA ILE A 229 2.17 -5.00 14.65
C ILE A 229 2.48 -5.62 16.02
N GLN A 230 2.89 -6.89 16.07
CA GLN A 230 3.28 -7.56 17.31
C GLN A 230 4.40 -6.82 18.03
N ALA A 231 5.44 -6.37 17.31
CA ALA A 231 6.56 -5.63 17.89
C ALA A 231 6.12 -4.30 18.52
N GLN A 232 5.24 -3.55 17.86
CA GLN A 232 4.73 -2.26 18.39
C GLN A 232 3.84 -2.46 19.63
N ARG A 233 3.05 -3.53 19.69
CA ARG A 233 2.19 -3.83 20.85
C ARG A 233 2.97 -4.37 22.07
N ARG A 234 4.19 -4.87 21.88
CA ARG A 234 5.04 -5.38 22.96
C ARG A 234 5.69 -4.30 23.83
N GLY A 235 5.71 -3.04 23.39
CA GLY A 235 6.16 -1.92 24.20
C GLY A 235 4.99 -1.26 24.91
N GLU A 236 5.06 -1.10 26.25
CA GLU A 236 3.95 -0.56 27.04
C GLU A 236 3.54 0.85 26.59
N GLU A 237 4.50 1.74 26.34
CA GLU A 237 4.24 3.10 25.87
C GLU A 237 3.59 3.11 24.50
N THR A 238 4.13 2.35 23.54
CA THR A 238 3.58 2.28 22.19
C THR A 238 2.20 1.64 22.18
N SER A 239 1.99 0.60 22.99
CA SER A 239 0.69 -0.03 23.12
C SER A 239 -0.37 0.92 23.67
N LYS A 240 -0.04 1.76 24.67
CA LYS A 240 -0.94 2.83 25.15
C LYS A 240 -1.30 3.84 24.07
N LEU A 241 -0.34 4.22 23.22
CA LEU A 241 -0.60 5.12 22.09
C LEU A 241 -1.55 4.47 21.05
N LEU A 242 -1.43 3.17 20.80
CA LEU A 242 -2.27 2.43 19.87
C LEU A 242 -3.74 2.29 20.33
N GLN A 243 -4.06 2.61 21.57
CA GLN A 243 -5.44 2.67 22.08
C GLN A 243 -6.17 3.97 21.68
N TYR A 244 -5.52 4.92 21.00
CA TYR A 244 -6.14 6.17 20.55
C TYR A 244 -7.39 5.92 19.73
N ARG A 245 -7.35 5.03 18.73
CA ARG A 245 -8.50 4.71 17.88
C ARG A 245 -9.73 4.28 18.68
N GLU A 246 -9.55 3.32 19.60
CA GLU A 246 -10.64 2.80 20.42
C GLU A 246 -11.29 3.89 21.28
N ARG A 247 -10.46 4.70 21.96
CA ARG A 247 -10.96 5.82 22.79
C ARG A 247 -11.72 6.87 21.97
N CYS A 248 -11.18 7.25 20.81
CA CYS A 248 -11.84 8.24 19.97
C CYS A 248 -13.12 7.67 19.33
N THR A 249 -13.13 6.40 18.93
CA THR A 249 -14.33 5.75 18.42
C THR A 249 -15.44 5.74 19.47
N ALA A 250 -15.13 5.37 20.71
CA ALA A 250 -16.10 5.40 21.81
C ALA A 250 -16.68 6.83 22.01
N ALA A 251 -15.81 7.84 22.04
CA ALA A 251 -16.25 9.23 22.19
C ALA A 251 -17.18 9.70 21.04
N VAL A 252 -16.89 9.30 19.80
CA VAL A 252 -17.75 9.63 18.64
C VAL A 252 -19.09 8.91 18.73
N LEU A 253 -19.12 7.64 19.11
CA LEU A 253 -20.35 6.88 19.27
C LEU A 253 -21.22 7.44 20.42
N ASP A 254 -20.60 7.84 21.53
CA ASP A 254 -21.29 8.50 22.64
C ASP A 254 -21.90 9.85 22.19
N GLU A 255 -21.16 10.65 21.42
CA GLU A 255 -21.65 11.93 20.86
C GLU A 255 -22.86 11.69 19.93
N LEU A 256 -22.77 10.73 19.02
CA LEU A 256 -23.87 10.39 18.10
C LEU A 256 -25.10 9.91 18.87
N SER A 257 -24.91 9.08 19.91
CA SER A 257 -26.00 8.59 20.75
C SER A 257 -26.69 9.70 21.52
N ALA A 258 -25.94 10.70 21.98
CA ALA A 258 -26.45 11.85 22.71
C ALA A 258 -27.18 12.89 21.83
N ASN A 259 -26.98 12.86 20.50
CA ASN A 259 -27.47 13.87 19.56
C ASN A 259 -28.29 13.26 18.41
N ASP A 260 -29.05 12.21 18.66
CA ASP A 260 -29.94 11.56 17.67
C ASP A 260 -29.24 11.18 16.35
N GLY A 261 -27.99 10.72 16.45
CA GLY A 261 -27.18 10.33 15.30
C GLY A 261 -26.47 11.47 14.57
N VAL A 262 -26.54 12.70 15.11
CA VAL A 262 -25.92 13.87 14.51
C VAL A 262 -24.58 14.16 15.16
N LYS A 263 -23.52 14.26 14.34
CA LYS A 263 -22.22 14.72 14.80
C LYS A 263 -22.20 16.24 14.87
N VAL A 264 -22.01 16.81 16.05
CA VAL A 264 -21.96 18.26 16.31
C VAL A 264 -20.53 18.79 16.45
N SER A 265 -19.59 17.96 16.89
CA SER A 265 -18.17 18.33 16.96
C SER A 265 -17.53 18.34 15.57
N PRO A 266 -16.44 19.12 15.36
CA PRO A 266 -15.71 19.12 14.09
C PRO A 266 -15.13 17.74 13.71
N PHE A 267 -15.13 17.43 12.43
CA PHE A 267 -14.40 16.28 11.92
C PHE A 267 -12.89 16.50 12.06
N ARG A 268 -12.18 15.59 12.69
CA ARG A 268 -10.75 15.73 13.02
C ARG A 268 -9.88 14.63 12.44
N ASP A 269 -10.45 13.43 12.29
CA ASP A 269 -9.72 12.25 11.84
C ASP A 269 -10.65 11.34 11.02
N TYR A 270 -10.11 10.31 10.39
CA TYR A 270 -10.85 9.28 9.67
C TYR A 270 -11.91 8.57 10.54
N ILE A 271 -11.70 8.55 11.86
CA ILE A 271 -12.60 7.96 12.85
C ILE A 271 -13.99 8.63 12.82
N ASP A 272 -14.06 9.89 12.42
CA ASP A 272 -15.29 10.65 12.26
C ASP A 272 -16.01 10.33 10.93
N GLY A 273 -15.41 9.51 10.06
CA GLY A 273 -15.94 9.19 8.74
C GLY A 273 -17.05 8.15 8.78
N ALA A 274 -18.12 8.36 7.99
CA ALA A 274 -19.29 7.49 7.96
C ALA A 274 -18.94 6.02 7.61
N GLU A 275 -18.07 5.80 6.64
CA GLU A 275 -17.65 4.45 6.21
C GLU A 275 -16.91 3.68 7.33
N TYR A 276 -16.06 4.40 8.09
CA TYR A 276 -15.39 3.81 9.24
C TYR A 276 -16.39 3.44 10.34
N LEU A 277 -17.29 4.38 10.68
CA LEU A 277 -18.30 4.15 11.71
C LEU A 277 -19.26 3.02 11.35
N ALA A 278 -19.66 2.93 10.08
CA ALA A 278 -20.46 1.81 9.59
C ALA A 278 -19.71 0.48 9.76
N ALA A 279 -18.42 0.42 9.40
CA ALA A 279 -17.62 -0.79 9.58
C ALA A 279 -17.47 -1.22 11.04
N VAL A 280 -17.43 -0.26 11.98
CA VAL A 280 -17.44 -0.55 13.42
C VAL A 280 -18.82 -1.05 13.87
N GLN A 281 -19.90 -0.40 13.44
CA GLN A 281 -21.26 -0.78 13.78
C GLN A 281 -21.65 -2.16 13.24
N ASP A 282 -21.18 -2.49 12.03
CA ASP A 282 -21.37 -3.81 11.40
C ASP A 282 -20.47 -4.90 12.03
N GLY A 283 -19.60 -4.55 12.97
CA GLY A 283 -18.66 -5.49 13.60
C GLY A 283 -17.51 -5.93 12.72
N ARG A 284 -17.30 -5.28 11.57
CA ARG A 284 -16.13 -5.54 10.69
C ARG A 284 -14.83 -5.02 11.27
N ILE A 285 -14.89 -4.02 12.13
CA ILE A 285 -13.75 -3.48 12.90
C ILE A 285 -14.10 -3.62 14.38
N THR A 286 -13.29 -4.39 15.10
CA THR A 286 -13.41 -4.57 16.55
C THR A 286 -12.42 -3.70 17.31
N PRO A 287 -12.54 -3.52 18.64
CA PRO A 287 -11.56 -2.80 19.44
C PRO A 287 -10.13 -3.35 19.32
N ASP A 288 -9.98 -4.65 19.16
CA ASP A 288 -8.69 -5.34 19.09
C ASP A 288 -8.00 -5.22 17.72
N ASP A 289 -8.72 -4.80 16.67
CA ASP A 289 -8.20 -4.79 15.31
C ASP A 289 -7.29 -3.59 15.03
N SER A 290 -6.25 -3.82 14.24
CA SER A 290 -5.43 -2.78 13.66
C SER A 290 -6.07 -2.26 12.38
N VAL A 291 -6.25 -0.95 12.27
CA VAL A 291 -6.68 -0.28 11.03
C VAL A 291 -5.43 0.21 10.31
N VAL A 292 -5.25 -0.19 9.05
CA VAL A 292 -4.04 0.07 8.28
C VAL A 292 -4.33 0.82 6.99
N VAL A 293 -3.40 1.69 6.62
CA VAL A 293 -3.34 2.33 5.31
C VAL A 293 -2.07 1.89 4.61
N LEU A 294 -2.19 1.47 3.34
CA LEU A 294 -1.04 1.24 2.47
C LEU A 294 -0.72 2.53 1.73
N SER A 295 0.54 2.96 1.75
CA SER A 295 1.03 4.07 0.92
C SER A 295 2.20 3.60 0.08
N MET A 296 2.19 3.94 -1.22
CA MET A 296 3.25 3.57 -2.17
C MET A 296 3.74 4.82 -2.90
N ASP A 297 5.06 4.95 -2.99
CA ASP A 297 5.69 6.09 -3.69
C ASP A 297 7.03 5.70 -4.30
N GLY A 298 7.43 6.44 -5.34
CA GLY A 298 8.75 6.36 -5.95
C GLY A 298 9.72 7.37 -5.33
N ALA A 299 10.87 6.92 -4.85
CA ALA A 299 11.88 7.77 -4.26
C ALA A 299 13.14 7.86 -5.14
N MET A 300 13.56 9.08 -5.48
CA MET A 300 14.87 9.33 -6.10
C MET A 300 15.96 9.29 -5.04
N LEU A 301 16.77 8.22 -5.03
CA LEU A 301 17.84 8.07 -4.04
C LEU A 301 19.10 8.89 -4.35
N TYR A 302 19.34 9.26 -5.61
CA TYR A 302 20.54 9.97 -6.03
C TYR A 302 20.21 11.13 -6.99
N ARG A 303 20.71 12.33 -6.69
CA ARG A 303 20.47 13.56 -7.49
C ARG A 303 20.90 13.45 -8.97
N ASN A 304 21.88 12.63 -9.31
CA ASN A 304 22.50 12.57 -10.64
C ASN A 304 22.29 11.23 -11.37
N LYS A 305 21.46 10.34 -10.87
CA LYS A 305 21.15 9.06 -11.53
C LYS A 305 19.64 8.84 -11.46
N ALA A 306 19.05 8.45 -12.57
CA ALA A 306 17.71 7.90 -12.63
C ALA A 306 17.67 6.53 -11.93
N SER A 307 17.86 6.52 -10.61
CA SER A 307 17.73 5.31 -9.79
C SER A 307 16.51 5.49 -8.90
N ASP A 308 15.37 5.21 -9.47
CA ASP A 308 14.13 5.18 -8.72
C ASP A 308 14.13 3.96 -7.81
N CYS A 309 13.79 4.15 -6.57
CA CYS A 309 13.47 3.08 -5.64
C CYS A 309 11.98 3.23 -5.31
N TRP A 310 11.21 2.19 -5.52
CA TRP A 310 9.82 2.19 -5.07
C TRP A 310 9.75 1.65 -3.66
N ILE A 311 9.00 2.36 -2.80
CA ILE A 311 8.81 1.99 -1.41
C ILE A 311 7.30 1.96 -1.15
N TYR A 312 6.83 0.92 -0.46
CA TYR A 312 5.51 0.96 0.12
C TYR A 312 5.59 0.75 1.63
N ILE A 313 4.71 1.44 2.33
CA ILE A 313 4.65 1.47 3.79
C ILE A 313 3.24 1.17 4.26
N TRP A 314 3.15 0.77 5.52
CA TRP A 314 1.89 0.66 6.25
C TRP A 314 1.85 1.70 7.36
N LEU A 315 0.73 2.39 7.46
CA LEU A 315 0.44 3.33 8.53
C LEU A 315 -0.58 2.68 9.46
N LEU A 316 -0.27 2.62 10.76
CA LEU A 316 -1.21 2.16 11.77
C LEU A 316 -2.11 3.33 12.20
N MET A 317 -3.34 3.29 11.75
CA MET A 317 -4.34 4.32 12.01
C MET A 317 -4.88 4.30 13.45
N ASN A 318 -4.49 3.28 14.21
CA ASN A 318 -4.74 3.20 15.66
C ASN A 318 -4.00 4.27 16.47
N LEU A 319 -3.01 4.93 15.88
CA LEU A 319 -2.23 6.01 16.48
C LEU A 319 -2.89 7.38 16.21
N ASP A 320 -2.62 8.33 17.10
CA ASP A 320 -2.98 9.73 16.92
C ASP A 320 -2.33 10.31 15.65
N VAL A 321 -3.01 11.28 15.01
CA VAL A 321 -2.55 11.97 13.80
C VAL A 321 -1.18 12.62 13.98
N ASP A 322 -0.89 13.14 15.17
CA ASP A 322 0.36 13.83 15.47
C ASP A 322 1.58 12.89 15.55
N VAL A 323 1.34 11.58 15.69
CA VAL A 323 2.42 10.60 15.86
C VAL A 323 2.47 9.53 14.79
N ARG A 324 1.35 9.18 14.13
CA ARG A 324 1.27 8.04 13.19
C ARG A 324 2.23 8.16 11.99
N TYR A 325 2.62 9.37 11.61
CA TYR A 325 3.53 9.63 10.49
C TYR A 325 5.00 9.75 10.92
N LYS A 326 5.30 9.70 12.21
CA LYS A 326 6.68 9.73 12.68
C LYS A 326 7.41 8.44 12.31
N LYS A 327 8.65 8.55 11.83
CA LYS A 327 9.49 7.45 11.34
C LYS A 327 9.46 6.19 12.21
N ARG A 328 9.43 6.33 13.53
CA ARG A 328 9.44 5.21 14.50
C ARG A 328 8.16 4.38 14.51
N PHE A 329 7.04 4.91 13.97
CA PHE A 329 5.74 4.23 13.96
C PHE A 329 5.33 3.73 12.57
N VAL A 330 6.02 4.19 11.53
CA VAL A 330 5.77 3.75 10.16
C VAL A 330 6.31 2.34 9.96
N CYS A 331 5.44 1.44 9.54
CA CYS A 331 5.82 0.07 9.20
C CYS A 331 6.24 -0.01 7.74
N ILE A 332 7.46 -0.48 7.48
CA ILE A 332 7.93 -0.67 6.11
C ILE A 332 7.25 -1.90 5.51
N GLY A 333 6.58 -1.74 4.37
CA GLY A 333 5.98 -2.86 3.63
C GLY A 333 6.99 -3.52 2.69
N GLY A 334 7.70 -2.72 1.90
CA GLY A 334 8.74 -3.25 1.03
C GLY A 334 9.51 -2.18 0.27
N THR A 335 10.64 -2.61 -0.30
CA THR A 335 11.53 -1.78 -1.10
C THR A 335 11.85 -2.48 -2.40
N ILE A 336 11.63 -1.80 -3.52
CA ILE A 336 11.82 -2.30 -4.88
C ILE A 336 12.92 -1.47 -5.53
N PRO A 337 14.15 -1.99 -5.68
CA PRO A 337 15.24 -1.21 -6.24
C PRO A 337 15.07 -0.94 -7.74
N GLY A 338 15.29 0.35 -8.14
CA GLY A 338 15.30 0.80 -9.53
C GLY A 338 16.47 0.20 -10.36
N PRO A 339 16.89 0.79 -11.45
CA PRO A 339 16.62 2.19 -11.86
C PRO A 339 15.34 2.41 -12.68
N ASN A 340 14.73 1.36 -13.21
CA ASN A 340 13.62 1.49 -14.14
C ASN A 340 12.26 1.50 -13.40
N LYS A 341 11.26 2.09 -14.04
CA LYS A 341 9.87 2.04 -13.58
C LYS A 341 9.36 0.59 -13.59
N ILE A 342 8.56 0.24 -12.60
CA ILE A 342 7.89 -1.06 -12.52
C ILE A 342 6.81 -1.17 -13.61
N ARG A 343 6.63 -2.35 -14.21
CA ARG A 343 5.56 -2.57 -15.18
C ARG A 343 4.34 -3.28 -14.59
N ASN A 344 4.58 -4.17 -13.64
CA ASN A 344 3.51 -4.87 -12.95
C ASN A 344 3.68 -4.71 -11.44
N ALA A 345 2.98 -3.75 -10.85
CA ALA A 345 3.02 -3.45 -9.42
C ALA A 345 2.46 -4.61 -8.58
N ASP A 346 1.46 -5.34 -9.08
CA ASP A 346 0.83 -6.45 -8.38
C ASP A 346 1.86 -7.50 -7.96
N SER A 347 2.82 -7.79 -8.83
CA SER A 347 3.88 -8.78 -8.56
C SER A 347 4.82 -8.37 -7.43
N PHE A 348 4.99 -7.09 -7.17
CA PHE A 348 5.82 -6.59 -6.08
C PHE A 348 5.04 -6.45 -4.76
N LEU A 349 3.75 -6.14 -4.84
CA LEU A 349 2.88 -6.04 -3.68
C LEU A 349 2.41 -7.41 -3.18
N PHE A 350 2.40 -8.42 -4.05
CA PHE A 350 1.78 -9.71 -3.81
C PHE A 350 2.22 -10.37 -2.49
N THR A 351 3.51 -10.46 -2.21
CA THR A 351 4.02 -11.08 -0.96
C THR A 351 3.46 -10.40 0.29
N GLY A 352 3.43 -9.06 0.31
CA GLY A 352 2.89 -8.27 1.43
C GLY A 352 1.37 -8.41 1.57
N LEU A 353 0.64 -8.36 0.44
CA LEU A 353 -0.81 -8.50 0.42
C LEU A 353 -1.26 -9.93 0.73
N HIS A 354 -0.50 -10.95 0.30
CA HIS A 354 -0.75 -12.34 0.64
C HIS A 354 -0.65 -12.57 2.16
N HIS A 355 0.40 -12.02 2.78
CA HIS A 355 0.52 -12.06 4.24
C HIS A 355 -0.62 -11.31 4.92
N LEU A 356 -0.99 -10.11 4.45
CA LEU A 356 -2.13 -9.36 4.98
C LEU A 356 -3.42 -10.19 4.87
N ALA A 357 -3.73 -10.74 3.69
CA ALA A 357 -4.93 -11.56 3.47
C ALA A 357 -4.96 -12.78 4.39
N ALA A 358 -3.82 -13.43 4.63
CA ALA A 358 -3.72 -14.58 5.54
C ALA A 358 -4.05 -14.18 6.98
N ILE A 359 -3.45 -13.11 7.52
CA ILE A 359 -3.72 -12.65 8.89
C ILE A 359 -5.11 -12.01 9.05
N GLN A 360 -5.69 -11.47 7.99
CA GLN A 360 -7.09 -11.03 7.98
C GLN A 360 -8.07 -12.18 8.17
N LYS A 361 -7.78 -13.34 7.56
CA LYS A 361 -8.64 -14.53 7.67
C LYS A 361 -8.43 -15.33 8.94
N GLU A 362 -7.17 -15.61 9.26
CA GLU A 362 -6.82 -16.47 10.39
C GLU A 362 -6.79 -15.71 11.72
N GLY A 363 -6.63 -14.38 11.66
CA GLY A 363 -6.38 -13.51 12.81
C GLY A 363 -4.91 -13.61 13.27
N LEU A 364 -4.34 -12.48 13.60
CA LEU A 364 -3.01 -12.35 14.19
C LEU A 364 -3.11 -12.38 15.71
N ALA A 365 -2.44 -13.32 16.37
CA ALA A 365 -2.32 -13.27 17.83
C ALA A 365 -1.40 -12.11 18.24
N VAL A 366 -1.86 -11.23 19.11
CA VAL A 366 -1.12 -10.05 19.56
C VAL A 366 -1.14 -9.95 21.08
N TRP A 367 0.03 -9.89 21.68
CA TRP A 367 0.14 -9.56 23.10
C TRP A 367 0.25 -8.04 23.28
N ASP A 368 -0.68 -7.47 24.03
CA ASP A 368 -0.74 -6.05 24.33
C ASP A 368 -0.09 -5.77 25.69
N ALA A 369 1.04 -5.06 25.69
CA ALA A 369 1.80 -4.77 26.89
C ALA A 369 1.10 -3.80 27.86
N ALA A 370 0.19 -2.95 27.36
CA ALA A 370 -0.54 -2.01 28.21
C ALA A 370 -1.64 -2.69 29.03
N THR A 371 -2.23 -3.78 28.51
CA THR A 371 -3.30 -4.52 29.14
C THR A 371 -2.87 -5.87 29.70
N GLY A 372 -1.69 -6.37 29.30
CA GLY A 372 -1.19 -7.71 29.65
C GLY A 372 -2.00 -8.86 29.00
N ARG A 373 -2.83 -8.57 28.00
CA ARG A 373 -3.76 -9.50 27.36
C ARG A 373 -3.27 -9.92 25.97
N VAL A 374 -3.50 -11.17 25.62
CA VAL A 374 -3.39 -11.63 24.22
C VAL A 374 -4.76 -11.48 23.55
N SER A 375 -4.81 -10.81 22.44
CA SER A 375 -6.00 -10.67 21.61
C SER A 375 -5.77 -11.21 20.19
N ARG A 376 -6.83 -11.31 19.41
CA ARG A 376 -6.78 -11.67 18.01
C ARG A 376 -7.11 -10.44 17.18
N ASP A 377 -6.13 -9.98 16.42
CA ASP A 377 -6.18 -8.82 15.55
C ASP A 377 -6.47 -9.28 14.10
N HIS A 378 -7.52 -8.77 13.49
CA HIS A 378 -7.80 -8.90 12.06
C HIS A 378 -7.53 -7.55 11.38
N PRO A 379 -6.32 -7.31 10.87
CA PRO A 379 -5.95 -6.00 10.36
C PRO A 379 -6.91 -5.55 9.26
N PHE A 380 -7.54 -4.39 9.45
CA PHE A 380 -8.50 -3.83 8.50
C PHE A 380 -7.80 -2.87 7.55
N LEU A 381 -7.82 -3.15 6.24
CA LEU A 381 -7.31 -2.23 5.25
C LEU A 381 -8.33 -1.14 4.97
N TYR A 382 -8.07 0.05 5.49
CA TYR A 382 -8.94 1.21 5.33
C TYR A 382 -8.78 1.89 3.97
N LEU A 383 -7.53 2.07 3.52
CA LEU A 383 -7.20 2.81 2.31
C LEU A 383 -5.87 2.35 1.71
N ALA A 384 -5.78 2.37 0.39
CA ALA A 384 -4.51 2.35 -0.33
C ALA A 384 -4.32 3.70 -1.03
N THR A 385 -3.16 4.34 -0.85
CA THR A 385 -2.87 5.67 -1.38
C THR A 385 -1.52 5.73 -2.09
N ALA A 386 -1.43 6.62 -3.07
CA ALA A 386 -0.23 6.91 -3.83
C ALA A 386 -0.37 8.28 -4.50
N ASP A 387 0.69 8.78 -5.12
CA ASP A 387 0.58 9.92 -6.04
C ASP A 387 -0.28 9.55 -7.27
N GLY A 388 -0.63 10.53 -8.11
CA GLY A 388 -1.51 10.32 -9.26
C GLY A 388 -1.05 9.21 -10.21
N PRO A 389 0.20 9.20 -10.68
CA PRO A 389 0.76 8.16 -11.52
C PRO A 389 0.80 6.78 -10.87
N ALA A 390 1.26 6.68 -9.63
CA ALA A 390 1.35 5.40 -8.92
C ALA A 390 -0.05 4.84 -8.56
N MET A 391 -1.04 5.71 -8.35
CA MET A 391 -2.41 5.29 -8.09
C MET A 391 -3.01 4.47 -9.24
N ALA A 392 -2.65 4.76 -10.49
CA ALA A 392 -3.09 3.97 -11.64
C ALA A 392 -2.61 2.49 -11.58
N TYR A 393 -1.45 2.23 -10.96
CA TYR A 393 -0.99 0.85 -10.73
C TYR A 393 -1.80 0.14 -9.66
N LEU A 394 -2.26 0.87 -8.63
CA LEU A 394 -2.99 0.28 -7.49
C LEU A 394 -4.46 0.00 -7.81
N ASN A 395 -5.15 0.95 -8.43
CA ASN A 395 -6.58 0.84 -8.69
C ASN A 395 -6.94 0.16 -10.03
N GLY A 396 -5.97 -0.02 -10.92
CA GLY A 396 -6.22 -0.61 -12.24
C GLY A 396 -6.98 0.30 -13.20
N PHE A 397 -6.96 1.62 -13.00
CA PHE A 397 -7.59 2.61 -13.88
C PHE A 397 -6.58 3.19 -14.89
N VAL A 398 -7.11 3.88 -15.90
CA VAL A 398 -6.29 4.70 -16.78
C VAL A 398 -5.61 5.81 -15.97
N GLY A 399 -4.42 6.23 -16.42
CA GLY A 399 -3.69 7.31 -15.78
C GLY A 399 -4.44 8.65 -15.83
N HIS A 400 -3.93 9.64 -15.12
CA HIS A 400 -4.53 10.97 -14.94
C HIS A 400 -4.76 11.78 -16.24
N HIS A 401 -4.23 11.32 -17.36
CA HIS A 401 -4.49 11.87 -18.70
C HIS A 401 -5.61 11.13 -19.44
N GLY A 402 -6.20 10.10 -18.88
CA GLY A 402 -7.28 9.33 -19.48
C GLY A 402 -8.62 10.07 -19.49
N ARG A 403 -9.54 9.63 -20.35
CA ARG A 403 -10.88 10.23 -20.45
C ARG A 403 -11.68 10.12 -19.15
N ILE A 404 -11.68 8.94 -18.51
CA ILE A 404 -12.33 8.69 -17.22
C ILE A 404 -11.21 8.34 -16.22
N HIS A 405 -10.62 9.35 -15.61
CA HIS A 405 -9.41 9.25 -14.81
C HIS A 405 -9.63 9.50 -13.29
N CYS A 406 -10.90 9.70 -12.88
CA CYS A 406 -11.18 9.93 -11.46
C CYS A 406 -10.85 8.69 -10.63
N ARG A 407 -10.01 8.85 -9.62
CA ARG A 407 -9.60 7.76 -8.72
C ARG A 407 -10.75 7.21 -7.86
N PHE A 408 -11.79 8.00 -7.66
CA PHE A 408 -13.04 7.59 -6.98
C PHE A 408 -14.09 7.02 -7.94
N TYR A 409 -13.69 6.79 -9.18
CA TYR A 409 -14.57 6.27 -10.22
C TYR A 409 -15.87 7.07 -10.41
N CYS A 410 -15.81 8.38 -10.30
CA CYS A 410 -16.93 9.22 -10.65
C CYS A 410 -17.19 9.18 -12.18
N PRO A 411 -18.44 9.39 -12.65
CA PRO A 411 -18.77 9.31 -14.06
C PRO A 411 -18.33 10.53 -14.86
N ILE A 412 -17.69 11.50 -14.22
CA ILE A 412 -17.29 12.74 -14.88
C ILE A 412 -16.20 12.44 -15.89
N VAL A 413 -16.48 12.73 -17.14
CA VAL A 413 -15.53 12.63 -18.24
C VAL A 413 -14.55 13.81 -18.17
N GLY A 414 -13.25 13.53 -18.25
CA GLY A 414 -12.23 14.57 -18.34
C GLY A 414 -12.42 15.41 -19.60
N ARG A 415 -12.07 16.70 -19.52
CA ARG A 415 -12.12 17.62 -20.67
C ARG A 415 -10.94 17.37 -21.59
N HIS A 416 -11.18 17.33 -22.88
CA HIS A 416 -10.11 17.18 -23.87
C HIS A 416 -9.33 18.49 -24.03
N LYS A 417 -8.02 18.43 -24.00
CA LYS A 417 -7.17 19.59 -24.26
C LYS A 417 -7.12 19.83 -25.76
N THR A 418 -7.53 21.02 -26.20
CA THR A 418 -7.53 21.41 -27.63
C THR A 418 -6.12 21.26 -28.22
N GLY A 419 -6.00 20.52 -29.31
CA GLY A 419 -4.71 20.26 -29.98
C GLY A 419 -3.77 19.27 -29.29
N GLY A 420 -4.23 18.58 -28.26
CA GLY A 420 -3.44 17.55 -27.54
C GLY A 420 -4.24 16.28 -27.29
N PRO A 421 -3.57 15.12 -27.16
CA PRO A 421 -4.22 13.83 -26.95
C PRO A 421 -4.69 13.60 -25.49
N HIS A 422 -4.49 14.55 -24.58
CA HIS A 422 -4.70 14.36 -23.16
C HIS A 422 -6.01 14.96 -22.67
N TYR A 423 -6.66 14.26 -21.75
CA TYR A 423 -7.77 14.78 -20.97
C TYR A 423 -7.25 15.39 -19.67
N TYR A 424 -7.96 16.37 -19.12
CA TYR A 424 -7.62 17.01 -17.86
C TYR A 424 -8.81 17.05 -16.90
N PRO A 425 -8.58 16.95 -15.57
CA PRO A 425 -9.66 16.91 -14.59
C PRO A 425 -10.19 18.32 -14.31
N ALA A 426 -11.21 18.76 -15.05
CA ALA A 426 -11.88 20.02 -14.75
C ALA A 426 -13.40 19.84 -14.79
N ARG A 427 -14.05 20.10 -13.66
CA ARG A 427 -15.51 20.06 -13.53
C ARG A 427 -16.16 21.32 -14.05
N LEU A 428 -15.57 22.46 -13.72
CA LEU A 428 -16.07 23.78 -14.11
C LEU A 428 -15.11 24.43 -15.11
N ARG A 429 -15.65 25.14 -16.06
CA ARG A 429 -14.86 26.01 -16.94
C ARG A 429 -14.55 27.30 -16.20
N PRO A 430 -13.29 27.79 -16.20
CA PRO A 430 -12.98 29.10 -15.66
C PRO A 430 -13.77 30.20 -16.34
N HIS A 431 -14.24 31.20 -15.60
CA HIS A 431 -15.07 32.30 -16.14
C HIS A 431 -14.44 33.07 -17.31
N ASN A 432 -13.12 33.17 -17.32
CA ASN A 432 -12.34 33.87 -18.36
C ASN A 432 -11.69 32.92 -19.37
N TYR A 433 -12.10 31.65 -19.41
CA TYR A 433 -11.52 30.67 -20.30
C TYR A 433 -12.20 30.71 -21.68
N HIS A 434 -11.54 31.36 -22.62
CA HIS A 434 -12.00 31.49 -24.00
C HIS A 434 -10.99 30.86 -24.97
N VAL A 435 -10.90 29.52 -24.94
CA VAL A 435 -10.10 28.79 -25.94
C VAL A 435 -11.01 28.29 -27.04
N SER A 436 -10.69 28.61 -28.28
CA SER A 436 -11.43 28.13 -29.45
C SER A 436 -11.47 26.59 -29.47
N GLY A 437 -12.64 26.00 -29.64
CA GLY A 437 -12.86 24.55 -29.61
C GLY A 437 -13.06 23.96 -28.21
N CYS A 438 -13.07 24.77 -27.15
CA CYS A 438 -13.44 24.35 -25.81
C CYS A 438 -14.90 24.71 -25.53
N ASP A 439 -15.79 23.82 -25.87
CA ASP A 439 -17.26 23.97 -25.74
C ASP A 439 -17.83 23.05 -24.62
N HIS A 440 -16.99 22.50 -23.77
CA HIS A 440 -17.44 21.63 -22.67
C HIS A 440 -18.38 22.39 -21.71
N PRO A 441 -19.60 21.88 -21.46
CA PRO A 441 -20.50 22.45 -20.48
C PRO A 441 -19.92 22.39 -19.08
N ASP A 442 -20.34 23.29 -18.23
CA ASP A 442 -20.10 23.14 -16.79
C ASP A 442 -20.91 21.97 -16.26
N VAL A 443 -20.33 21.24 -15.31
CA VAL A 443 -20.99 20.12 -14.63
C VAL A 443 -21.59 20.64 -13.33
N ASP A 444 -22.90 20.48 -13.13
CA ASP A 444 -23.53 20.77 -11.85
C ASP A 444 -23.10 19.74 -10.81
N ILE A 445 -22.33 20.18 -9.82
CA ILE A 445 -21.84 19.32 -8.75
C ILE A 445 -22.99 18.81 -7.88
N ARG A 446 -24.09 19.54 -7.75
CA ARG A 446 -25.24 19.13 -6.92
C ARG A 446 -25.99 18.00 -7.59
N GLU A 447 -26.21 18.06 -8.90
CA GLU A 447 -26.79 16.96 -9.68
C GLU A 447 -25.93 15.71 -9.52
N LEU A 448 -24.62 15.82 -9.68
CA LEU A 448 -23.70 14.70 -9.49
C LEU A 448 -23.75 14.07 -8.10
N LEU A 449 -23.83 14.86 -7.04
CA LEU A 449 -23.92 14.35 -5.68
C LEU A 449 -25.27 13.66 -5.43
N ASN A 450 -26.35 14.12 -6.06
CA ASN A 450 -27.66 13.51 -5.93
C ASN A 450 -27.79 12.19 -6.73
N GLU A 451 -27.07 12.05 -7.84
CA GLU A 451 -27.09 10.84 -8.67
C GLU A 451 -26.16 9.72 -8.16
N HIS A 452 -25.27 10.01 -7.21
CA HIS A 452 -24.25 9.08 -6.77
C HIS A 452 -24.43 8.64 -5.32
N THR A 453 -25.29 7.64 -5.13
CA THR A 453 -25.19 6.79 -3.95
C THR A 453 -23.93 5.91 -4.08
N THR A 454 -23.29 5.60 -2.96
CA THR A 454 -22.13 4.68 -2.91
C THR A 454 -22.46 3.33 -3.57
N GLU A 455 -23.68 2.81 -3.35
CA GLU A 455 -24.17 1.57 -3.94
C GLU A 455 -24.26 1.66 -5.48
N GLY A 456 -24.83 2.73 -6.02
CA GLY A 456 -24.94 2.94 -7.47
C GLY A 456 -23.54 3.06 -8.15
N ALA A 457 -22.59 3.71 -7.48
CA ALA A 457 -21.21 3.82 -7.96
C ALA A 457 -20.52 2.45 -7.99
N THR A 458 -20.69 1.64 -6.94
CA THR A 458 -20.15 0.29 -6.86
C THR A 458 -20.73 -0.62 -7.93
N MET A 459 -22.02 -0.63 -8.13
CA MET A 459 -22.69 -1.42 -9.16
C MET A 459 -22.22 -1.05 -10.57
N ARG A 460 -22.11 0.24 -10.86
CA ARG A 460 -21.59 0.73 -12.14
C ARG A 460 -20.13 0.28 -12.34
N TYR A 461 -19.28 0.39 -11.32
CA TYR A 461 -17.91 -0.09 -11.38
C TYR A 461 -17.84 -1.59 -11.70
N LEU A 462 -18.58 -2.42 -10.98
CA LEU A 462 -18.58 -3.87 -11.16
C LEU A 462 -19.05 -4.26 -12.57
N LYS A 463 -20.14 -3.67 -13.06
CA LYS A 463 -20.63 -3.89 -14.44
C LYS A 463 -19.60 -3.50 -15.50
N ASN A 464 -18.95 -2.37 -15.32
CA ASN A 464 -17.92 -1.88 -16.23
C ASN A 464 -16.66 -2.77 -16.18
N LEU A 465 -16.23 -3.15 -14.97
CA LEU A 465 -15.13 -4.07 -14.77
C LEU A 465 -15.39 -5.41 -15.46
N GLU A 466 -16.60 -5.97 -15.31
CA GLU A 466 -17.00 -7.20 -15.98
C GLU A 466 -16.90 -7.07 -17.50
N SER A 467 -17.36 -5.96 -18.07
CA SER A 467 -17.27 -5.72 -19.51
C SER A 467 -15.82 -5.66 -20.03
N VAL A 468 -14.90 -5.11 -19.23
CA VAL A 468 -13.47 -5.05 -19.56
C VAL A 468 -12.82 -6.41 -19.44
N VAL A 469 -13.01 -7.11 -18.32
CA VAL A 469 -12.38 -8.40 -18.03
C VAL A 469 -12.84 -9.49 -18.99
N ASN A 470 -14.12 -9.51 -19.32
CA ASN A 470 -14.72 -10.51 -20.23
C ASN A 470 -14.61 -10.11 -21.72
N SER A 471 -13.75 -9.15 -22.06
CA SER A 471 -13.54 -8.77 -23.46
C SER A 471 -12.99 -9.95 -24.30
N PRO A 472 -13.65 -10.30 -25.41
CA PRO A 472 -13.29 -11.51 -26.18
C PRO A 472 -12.00 -11.36 -27.02
N ASN A 473 -11.55 -10.12 -27.25
CA ASN A 473 -10.34 -9.81 -28.01
C ASN A 473 -9.79 -8.43 -27.65
N MET A 474 -8.60 -8.10 -28.15
CA MET A 474 -7.92 -6.83 -27.86
C MET A 474 -8.72 -5.61 -28.35
N THR A 475 -9.31 -5.65 -29.53
CA THR A 475 -10.11 -4.52 -30.07
C THR A 475 -11.28 -4.18 -29.16
N ARG A 476 -12.00 -5.20 -28.67
CA ARG A 476 -13.11 -4.98 -27.74
C ARG A 476 -12.62 -4.49 -26.37
N TYR A 477 -11.51 -5.02 -25.91
CA TYR A 477 -10.86 -4.57 -24.68
C TYR A 477 -10.47 -3.09 -24.76
N GLU A 478 -9.81 -2.66 -25.83
CA GLU A 478 -9.41 -1.25 -26.01
C GLU A 478 -10.63 -0.32 -26.01
N LYS A 479 -11.71 -0.72 -26.70
CA LYS A 479 -12.96 0.01 -26.70
C LYS A 479 -13.54 0.12 -25.28
N ASN A 480 -13.69 -1.01 -24.58
CA ASN A 480 -14.23 -1.03 -23.21
C ASN A 480 -13.36 -0.23 -22.25
N ARG A 481 -12.02 -0.30 -22.38
CA ARG A 481 -11.07 0.49 -21.58
C ARG A 481 -11.27 2.00 -21.79
N LEU A 482 -11.44 2.45 -23.01
CA LEU A 482 -11.68 3.85 -23.33
C LEU A 482 -13.04 4.33 -22.80
N GLU A 483 -14.07 3.51 -22.88
CA GLU A 483 -15.42 3.84 -22.45
C GLU A 483 -15.54 3.86 -20.91
N THR A 484 -14.83 2.98 -20.22
CA THR A 484 -14.97 2.78 -18.76
C THR A 484 -13.87 3.40 -17.93
N GLY A 485 -12.69 3.65 -18.51
CA GLY A 485 -11.50 4.09 -17.76
C GLY A 485 -10.84 2.96 -16.93
N ILE A 486 -11.27 1.72 -17.09
CA ILE A 486 -10.73 0.56 -16.37
C ILE A 486 -9.74 -0.17 -17.28
N VAL A 487 -8.54 -0.48 -16.74
CA VAL A 487 -7.50 -1.23 -17.44
C VAL A 487 -7.53 -2.72 -17.01
N LYS A 488 -7.66 -2.97 -15.72
CA LYS A 488 -7.65 -4.30 -15.13
C LYS A 488 -8.33 -4.29 -13.76
N PRO A 489 -8.70 -5.43 -13.20
CA PRO A 489 -9.13 -5.47 -11.80
C PRO A 489 -7.96 -5.10 -10.87
N SER A 490 -8.26 -4.39 -9.80
CA SER A 490 -7.27 -4.10 -8.75
C SER A 490 -6.92 -5.37 -7.98
N ILE A 491 -5.66 -5.55 -7.65
CA ILE A 491 -5.20 -6.68 -6.82
C ILE A 491 -5.87 -6.69 -5.43
N PHE A 492 -6.28 -5.52 -4.92
CA PHE A 492 -6.99 -5.40 -3.64
C PHE A 492 -8.34 -6.13 -3.62
N SER A 493 -8.94 -6.40 -4.79
CA SER A 493 -10.16 -7.23 -4.89
C SER A 493 -9.96 -8.68 -4.42
N GLY A 494 -8.72 -9.11 -4.24
CA GLY A 494 -8.38 -10.42 -3.67
C GLY A 494 -8.38 -10.46 -2.14
N LEU A 495 -8.46 -9.31 -1.45
CA LEU A 495 -8.51 -9.26 0.00
C LEU A 495 -9.89 -9.63 0.53
N PRO A 496 -10.01 -10.20 1.76
CA PRO A 496 -11.29 -10.53 2.36
C PRO A 496 -12.20 -9.31 2.50
N PRO A 497 -13.42 -9.30 1.93
CA PRO A 497 -14.33 -8.14 1.98
C PRO A 497 -14.70 -7.69 3.40
N ALA A 498 -14.73 -8.63 4.35
CA ALA A 498 -15.02 -8.32 5.75
C ALA A 498 -14.00 -7.39 6.40
N HIS A 499 -12.75 -7.35 5.88
CA HIS A 499 -11.62 -6.65 6.48
C HIS A 499 -11.05 -5.54 5.58
N ASN A 500 -11.87 -4.96 4.72
CA ASN A 500 -11.52 -3.79 3.92
C ASN A 500 -12.78 -3.02 3.51
N LEU A 501 -12.63 -1.77 3.04
CA LEU A 501 -13.78 -0.97 2.59
C LEU A 501 -14.32 -1.38 1.21
N GLY A 502 -13.69 -2.32 0.55
CA GLY A 502 -14.06 -2.68 -0.82
C GLY A 502 -13.33 -1.87 -1.88
N VAL A 503 -13.69 -2.11 -3.15
CA VAL A 503 -13.12 -1.41 -4.32
C VAL A 503 -14.27 -1.03 -5.25
N PRO A 504 -14.34 0.21 -5.71
CA PRO A 504 -13.70 1.40 -5.16
C PRO A 504 -14.42 1.86 -3.91
N ALA A 505 -13.66 2.20 -2.88
CA ALA A 505 -14.23 2.84 -1.69
C ALA A 505 -14.11 4.35 -1.82
#